data_8ba779fa45e1d954e2d03fc38348b418
#
_entry.id   8ba779fa45e1d954e2d03fc38348b418
#
_cell.length_a   1.000
_cell.length_b   1.000
_cell.length_c   1.000
_cell.angle_alpha   90.00
_cell.angle_beta   90.00
_cell.angle_gamma   90.00
#
_symmetry.space_group_name_H-M   'P 1'
#
loop_
_entity.id
_entity.type
_entity.pdbx_description
1 polymer ?
#
loop_
_entity_poly.entity_id
_entity_poly.type
_entity_poly.pdbx_seq_one_letter_code
_entity_poly.pdbx_strand_id
1 'polypeptide(L)'
;MTSVSKWVAGARPRTLAAAIAPVLVATAFAGSQWSPLRALLALIVSLALQIGVNYANDYSDGIRGTDDSRIGPMRLTASGLATPAAVKAAAAISFLIAAFAGLALASLTTWWLILVGALSINAAWGYTGGNKPYGYKGLGEVAVFLFFGVVATVGSYFAQTEKINLQIFIISIPMGALACAILAINNLRDRAQDEIVGKKTLAVRLGDKGARRLYIALLLSAHLFALFTFEPGALLTLLAAPLTRNLARGVANGAQGADLIPYLAKTGKLQLAFALLFALGLVI
;
A
#
# COMPACT_ATOMS: atom_id res chain seq x y z
N MET A 1 1.65 -26.08 7.58
CA MET A 1 1.13 -25.31 6.43
C MET A 1 1.52 -25.99 5.14
N THR A 2 0.64 -26.00 4.12
CA THR A 2 1.00 -26.47 2.77
C THR A 2 2.04 -25.52 2.15
N SER A 3 2.80 -26.00 1.15
CA SER A 3 3.81 -25.18 0.47
C SER A 3 3.19 -23.88 -0.10
N VAL A 4 2.01 -23.96 -0.72
CA VAL A 4 1.29 -22.82 -1.28
C VAL A 4 0.84 -21.82 -0.20
N SER A 5 0.29 -22.31 0.92
CA SER A 5 -0.26 -21.42 1.97
C SER A 5 0.80 -20.53 2.61
N LYS A 6 2.05 -20.98 2.73
CA LYS A 6 3.13 -20.16 3.27
C LYS A 6 3.50 -18.98 2.34
N TRP A 7 3.55 -19.23 1.03
CA TRP A 7 3.82 -18.17 0.05
C TRP A 7 2.69 -17.13 -0.02
N VAL A 8 1.44 -17.59 0.04
CA VAL A 8 0.28 -16.68 0.15
C VAL A 8 0.38 -15.82 1.42
N ALA A 9 0.76 -16.42 2.55
CA ALA A 9 0.97 -15.65 3.80
C ALA A 9 2.07 -14.59 3.65
N GLY A 10 3.20 -14.93 2.99
CA GLY A 10 4.29 -14.00 2.69
C GLY A 10 3.90 -12.87 1.76
N ALA A 11 3.01 -13.12 0.78
CA ALA A 11 2.44 -12.10 -0.10
C ALA A 11 1.54 -11.08 0.65
N ARG A 12 1.12 -11.39 1.88
CA ARG A 12 0.32 -10.53 2.79
C ARG A 12 -0.97 -10.02 2.16
N PRO A 13 -1.98 -10.87 1.90
CA PRO A 13 -3.24 -10.49 1.25
C PRO A 13 -3.94 -9.29 1.88
N ARG A 14 -3.76 -9.10 3.21
CA ARG A 14 -4.36 -7.97 3.95
C ARG A 14 -3.87 -6.59 3.52
N THR A 15 -2.72 -6.51 2.82
CA THR A 15 -2.14 -5.26 2.33
C THR A 15 -2.36 -5.04 0.83
N LEU A 16 -2.90 -6.01 0.10
CA LEU A 16 -3.11 -5.91 -1.35
C LEU A 16 -4.19 -4.88 -1.73
N ALA A 17 -5.04 -4.49 -0.78
CA ALA A 17 -5.96 -3.39 -0.94
C ALA A 17 -5.26 -2.10 -1.42
N ALA A 18 -4.05 -1.83 -0.91
CA ALA A 18 -3.26 -0.67 -1.30
C ALA A 18 -2.86 -0.67 -2.79
N ALA A 19 -2.75 -1.86 -3.40
CA ALA A 19 -2.44 -2.01 -4.82
C ALA A 19 -3.69 -1.97 -5.71
N ILE A 20 -4.82 -2.50 -5.23
CA ILE A 20 -6.06 -2.62 -6.02
C ILE A 20 -6.82 -1.29 -6.06
N ALA A 21 -6.96 -0.63 -4.90
CA ALA A 21 -7.79 0.56 -4.74
C ALA A 21 -7.44 1.71 -5.71
N PRO A 22 -6.16 2.12 -5.86
CA PRO A 22 -5.80 3.22 -6.74
C PRO A 22 -6.08 2.92 -8.22
N VAL A 23 -5.84 1.67 -8.66
CA VAL A 23 -6.10 1.25 -10.05
C VAL A 23 -7.60 1.27 -10.34
N LEU A 24 -8.42 0.75 -9.40
CA LEU A 24 -9.87 0.73 -9.52
C LEU A 24 -10.45 2.15 -9.67
N VAL A 25 -10.07 3.05 -8.76
CA VAL A 25 -10.57 4.44 -8.76
C VAL A 25 -10.11 5.20 -10.00
N ALA A 26 -8.85 5.04 -10.40
CA ALA A 26 -8.30 5.65 -11.60
C ALA A 26 -8.99 5.16 -12.88
N THR A 27 -9.29 3.85 -12.96
CA THR A 27 -10.00 3.26 -14.10
C THR A 27 -11.44 3.79 -14.18
N ALA A 28 -12.13 3.91 -13.04
CA ALA A 28 -13.47 4.49 -12.98
C ALA A 28 -13.46 5.95 -13.42
N PHE A 29 -12.49 6.75 -12.98
CA PHE A 29 -12.37 8.15 -13.36
C PHE A 29 -12.00 8.35 -14.85
N ALA A 30 -11.42 7.35 -15.51
CA ALA A 30 -11.16 7.40 -16.95
C ALA A 30 -12.46 7.43 -17.80
N GLY A 31 -13.61 7.09 -17.23
CA GLY A 31 -14.92 7.12 -17.88
C GLY A 31 -14.93 6.28 -19.16
N SER A 32 -15.41 6.83 -20.25
CA SER A 32 -15.49 6.14 -21.55
C SER A 32 -14.13 5.84 -22.20
N GLN A 33 -13.03 6.39 -21.68
CA GLN A 33 -11.68 6.17 -22.22
C GLN A 33 -10.99 4.93 -21.62
N TRP A 34 -11.63 4.19 -20.68
CA TRP A 34 -11.03 3.02 -20.07
C TRP A 34 -10.83 1.87 -21.05
N SER A 35 -9.74 1.13 -20.89
CA SER A 35 -9.41 -0.07 -21.66
C SER A 35 -9.22 -1.24 -20.69
N PRO A 36 -9.96 -2.36 -20.87
CA PRO A 36 -9.82 -3.54 -20.02
C PRO A 36 -8.39 -4.07 -19.97
N LEU A 37 -7.69 -4.09 -21.11
CA LEU A 37 -6.32 -4.56 -21.19
C LEU A 37 -5.35 -3.65 -20.40
N ARG A 38 -5.47 -2.32 -20.58
CA ARG A 38 -4.62 -1.35 -19.86
C ARG A 38 -4.91 -1.39 -18.35
N ALA A 39 -6.18 -1.53 -17.95
CA ALA A 39 -6.56 -1.70 -16.55
C ALA A 39 -5.98 -2.98 -15.93
N LEU A 40 -6.06 -4.10 -16.64
CA LEU A 40 -5.51 -5.39 -16.21
C LEU A 40 -3.97 -5.30 -16.06
N LEU A 41 -3.27 -4.72 -17.03
CA LEU A 41 -1.81 -4.55 -16.96
C LEU A 41 -1.41 -3.65 -15.80
N ALA A 42 -2.10 -2.51 -15.58
CA ALA A 42 -1.86 -1.63 -14.44
C ALA A 42 -2.10 -2.36 -13.10
N LEU A 43 -3.15 -3.17 -13.01
CA LEU A 43 -3.44 -4.00 -11.84
C LEU A 43 -2.35 -5.04 -11.59
N ILE A 44 -1.86 -5.73 -12.63
CA ILE A 44 -0.77 -6.70 -12.52
C ILE A 44 0.50 -5.99 -12.03
N VAL A 45 0.85 -4.83 -12.60
CA VAL A 45 2.01 -4.02 -12.14
C VAL A 45 1.89 -3.69 -10.67
N SER A 46 0.75 -3.14 -10.26
CA SER A 46 0.53 -2.69 -8.87
C SER A 46 0.56 -3.86 -7.87
N LEU A 47 -0.13 -4.97 -8.18
CA LEU A 47 -0.14 -6.17 -7.35
C LEU A 47 1.25 -6.83 -7.27
N ALA A 48 1.95 -6.95 -8.39
CA ALA A 48 3.26 -7.57 -8.43
C ALA A 48 4.30 -6.74 -7.67
N LEU A 49 4.26 -5.39 -7.76
CA LEU A 49 5.08 -4.50 -6.94
C LEU A 49 4.77 -4.65 -5.45
N GLN A 50 3.49 -4.70 -5.06
CA GLN A 50 3.09 -4.88 -3.66
C GLN A 50 3.53 -6.24 -3.09
N ILE A 51 3.39 -7.32 -3.87
CA ILE A 51 3.86 -8.65 -3.47
C ILE A 51 5.38 -8.66 -3.40
N GLY A 52 6.04 -8.08 -4.39
CA GLY A 52 7.50 -7.97 -4.44
C GLY A 52 8.07 -7.23 -3.23
N VAL A 53 7.50 -6.08 -2.86
CA VAL A 53 7.93 -5.34 -1.65
C VAL A 53 7.69 -6.12 -0.37
N ASN A 54 6.59 -6.89 -0.29
CA ASN A 54 6.31 -7.73 0.88
C ASN A 54 7.37 -8.82 1.05
N TYR A 55 7.79 -9.50 -0.03
CA TYR A 55 8.88 -10.49 0.01
C TYR A 55 10.25 -9.83 0.22
N ALA A 56 10.51 -8.68 -0.41
CA ALA A 56 11.77 -7.95 -0.19
C ALA A 56 11.93 -7.52 1.28
N ASN A 57 10.83 -7.08 1.91
CA ASN A 57 10.81 -6.74 3.33
C ASN A 57 11.03 -7.97 4.22
N ASP A 58 10.38 -9.11 3.88
CA ASP A 58 10.55 -10.37 4.62
C ASP A 58 12.02 -10.84 4.56
N TYR A 59 12.60 -10.85 3.36
CA TYR A 59 14.01 -11.18 3.15
C TYR A 59 14.93 -10.25 3.92
N SER A 60 14.79 -8.94 3.74
CA SER A 60 15.74 -7.95 4.25
C SER A 60 15.69 -7.84 5.77
N ASP A 61 14.49 -7.86 6.36
CA ASP A 61 14.29 -7.82 7.82
C ASP A 61 14.72 -9.14 8.45
N GLY A 62 14.42 -10.28 7.80
CA GLY A 62 14.81 -11.59 8.29
C GLY A 62 16.31 -11.82 8.36
N ILE A 63 17.09 -11.42 7.34
CA ILE A 63 18.56 -11.56 7.38
C ILE A 63 19.24 -10.60 8.37
N ARG A 64 18.54 -9.53 8.81
CA ARG A 64 19.02 -8.60 9.84
C ARG A 64 18.63 -9.00 11.26
N GLY A 65 17.78 -10.03 11.43
CA GLY A 65 17.26 -10.43 12.72
C GLY A 65 16.24 -9.44 13.31
N THR A 66 15.78 -8.45 12.53
CA THR A 66 14.83 -7.44 13.04
C THR A 66 13.42 -7.98 13.23
N ASP A 67 13.11 -9.14 12.66
CA ASP A 67 11.81 -9.81 12.75
C ASP A 67 11.80 -11.00 13.76
N ASP A 68 12.91 -11.29 14.47
CA ASP A 68 13.05 -12.50 15.32
C ASP A 68 12.07 -12.52 16.51
N SER A 69 11.76 -11.36 17.09
CA SER A 69 10.83 -11.22 18.23
C SER A 69 9.57 -10.42 17.89
N ARG A 70 9.23 -10.33 16.61
CA ARG A 70 8.13 -9.51 16.13
C ARG A 70 6.75 -10.08 16.48
N ILE A 71 5.86 -9.21 16.95
CA ILE A 71 4.44 -9.51 17.15
C ILE A 71 3.69 -9.24 15.84
N GLY A 72 3.22 -10.28 15.15
CA GLY A 72 2.48 -10.05 13.91
C GLY A 72 2.36 -11.29 13.02
N PRO A 73 1.84 -11.12 11.80
CA PRO A 73 1.79 -12.22 10.84
C PRO A 73 3.18 -12.80 10.59
N MET A 74 3.21 -14.13 10.41
CA MET A 74 4.41 -14.90 10.22
C MET A 74 5.27 -14.36 9.06
N ARG A 75 6.58 -14.39 9.25
CA ARG A 75 7.60 -14.06 8.27
C ARG A 75 8.29 -15.31 7.79
N LEU A 76 8.44 -15.48 6.48
CA LEU A 76 9.01 -16.70 5.88
C LEU A 76 10.47 -16.89 6.28
N THR A 77 11.25 -15.82 6.24
CA THR A 77 12.70 -15.85 6.55
C THR A 77 12.93 -16.02 8.05
N ALA A 78 12.38 -15.16 8.89
CA ALA A 78 12.60 -15.19 10.33
C ALA A 78 12.04 -16.44 11.00
N SER A 79 10.95 -17.03 10.49
CA SER A 79 10.39 -18.28 11.00
C SER A 79 11.07 -19.55 10.47
N GLY A 80 12.03 -19.44 9.55
CA GLY A 80 12.70 -20.58 8.93
C GLY A 80 11.82 -21.39 7.95
N LEU A 81 10.61 -20.89 7.60
CA LEU A 81 9.70 -21.58 6.68
C LEU A 81 10.16 -21.58 5.22
N ALA A 82 11.01 -20.62 4.86
CA ALA A 82 11.69 -20.57 3.58
C ALA A 82 13.11 -20.00 3.76
N THR A 83 14.03 -20.48 2.93
CA THR A 83 15.41 -19.93 2.96
C THR A 83 15.42 -18.48 2.50
N PRO A 84 16.32 -17.64 3.00
CA PRO A 84 16.45 -16.25 2.53
C PRO A 84 16.60 -16.14 1.02
N ALA A 85 17.35 -17.07 0.40
CA ALA A 85 17.52 -17.11 -1.05
C ALA A 85 16.19 -17.33 -1.79
N ALA A 86 15.34 -18.22 -1.29
CA ALA A 86 14.03 -18.49 -1.89
C ALA A 86 13.09 -17.28 -1.76
N VAL A 87 13.10 -16.58 -0.62
CA VAL A 87 12.28 -15.37 -0.40
C VAL A 87 12.78 -14.22 -1.29
N LYS A 88 14.11 -14.05 -1.41
CA LYS A 88 14.70 -13.07 -2.33
C LYS A 88 14.32 -13.37 -3.79
N ALA A 89 14.34 -14.64 -4.19
CA ALA A 89 13.92 -15.06 -5.54
C ALA A 89 12.43 -14.75 -5.78
N ALA A 90 11.56 -14.99 -4.81
CA ALA A 90 10.13 -14.64 -4.90
C ALA A 90 9.92 -13.12 -5.08
N ALA A 91 10.70 -12.28 -4.38
CA ALA A 91 10.68 -10.84 -4.58
C ALA A 91 11.12 -10.47 -6.01
N ALA A 92 12.24 -11.05 -6.49
CA ALA A 92 12.76 -10.80 -7.83
C ALA A 92 11.76 -11.23 -8.93
N ILE A 93 11.14 -12.41 -8.80
CA ILE A 93 10.11 -12.89 -9.73
C ILE A 93 8.92 -11.91 -9.76
N SER A 94 8.47 -11.44 -8.59
CA SER A 94 7.38 -10.46 -8.51
C SER A 94 7.75 -9.16 -9.21
N PHE A 95 8.96 -8.64 -9.04
CA PHE A 95 9.42 -7.44 -9.72
C PHE A 95 9.59 -7.66 -11.24
N LEU A 96 10.00 -8.86 -11.68
CA LEU A 96 10.05 -9.21 -13.10
C LEU A 96 8.64 -9.24 -13.72
N ILE A 97 7.65 -9.82 -13.02
CA ILE A 97 6.25 -9.78 -13.47
C ILE A 97 5.77 -8.33 -13.62
N ALA A 98 6.08 -7.46 -12.63
CA ALA A 98 5.77 -6.05 -12.71
C ALA A 98 6.46 -5.36 -13.89
N ALA A 99 7.73 -5.68 -14.15
CA ALA A 99 8.50 -5.12 -15.25
C ALA A 99 7.93 -5.54 -16.62
N PHE A 100 7.61 -6.82 -16.82
CA PHE A 100 7.02 -7.29 -18.09
C PHE A 100 5.63 -6.71 -18.34
N ALA A 101 4.77 -6.68 -17.33
CA ALA A 101 3.46 -6.04 -17.45
C ALA A 101 3.59 -4.53 -17.67
N GLY A 102 4.56 -3.88 -17.02
CA GLY A 102 4.87 -2.46 -17.21
C GLY A 102 5.42 -2.15 -18.61
N LEU A 103 6.27 -3.01 -19.17
CA LEU A 103 6.74 -2.90 -20.56
C LEU A 103 5.59 -3.05 -21.56
N ALA A 104 4.71 -4.04 -21.34
CA ALA A 104 3.52 -4.20 -22.17
C ALA A 104 2.60 -2.96 -22.08
N LEU A 105 2.41 -2.40 -20.87
CA LEU A 105 1.63 -1.18 -20.68
C LEU A 105 2.29 0.02 -21.36
N ALA A 106 3.61 0.17 -21.26
CA ALA A 106 4.38 1.23 -21.90
C ALA A 106 4.30 1.17 -23.43
N SER A 107 4.32 -0.03 -24.02
CA SER A 107 4.16 -0.22 -25.47
C SER A 107 2.78 0.17 -26.01
N LEU A 108 1.75 0.15 -25.15
CA LEU A 108 0.38 0.55 -25.46
C LEU A 108 0.10 2.04 -25.19
N THR A 109 1.06 2.75 -24.56
CA THR A 109 0.87 4.13 -24.09
C THR A 109 2.13 4.98 -24.40
N THR A 110 3.05 5.05 -23.46
CA THR A 110 4.29 5.82 -23.60
C THR A 110 5.47 5.16 -22.90
N TRP A 111 6.66 5.27 -23.50
CA TRP A 111 7.91 4.73 -22.96
C TRP A 111 8.37 5.39 -21.64
N TRP A 112 7.84 6.57 -21.29
CA TRP A 112 8.09 7.21 -19.98
C TRP A 112 7.66 6.36 -18.80
N LEU A 113 6.67 5.46 -18.98
CA LEU A 113 6.25 4.53 -17.93
C LEU A 113 7.36 3.55 -17.53
N ILE A 114 8.33 3.28 -18.38
CA ILE A 114 9.51 2.46 -18.03
C ILE A 114 10.32 3.15 -16.93
N LEU A 115 10.55 4.46 -17.05
CA LEU A 115 11.27 5.21 -16.02
C LEU A 115 10.50 5.17 -14.69
N VAL A 116 9.19 5.40 -14.72
CA VAL A 116 8.33 5.33 -13.52
C VAL A 116 8.37 3.93 -12.90
N GLY A 117 8.31 2.87 -13.72
CA GLY A 117 8.40 1.48 -13.28
C GLY A 117 9.76 1.16 -12.65
N ALA A 118 10.85 1.58 -13.28
CA ALA A 118 12.20 1.39 -12.76
C ALA A 118 12.40 2.11 -11.41
N LEU A 119 11.93 3.34 -11.27
CA LEU A 119 11.96 4.08 -10.01
C LEU A 119 11.11 3.38 -8.93
N SER A 120 9.94 2.85 -9.30
CA SER A 120 9.05 2.12 -8.39
C SER A 120 9.69 0.83 -7.87
N ILE A 121 10.34 0.03 -8.74
CA ILE A 121 11.06 -1.19 -8.34
C ILE A 121 12.24 -0.85 -7.43
N ASN A 122 13.03 0.18 -7.78
CA ASN A 122 14.14 0.64 -6.94
C ASN A 122 13.67 1.12 -5.56
N ALA A 123 12.58 1.88 -5.51
CA ALA A 123 11.98 2.31 -4.25
C ALA A 123 11.44 1.13 -3.43
N ALA A 124 10.77 0.16 -4.07
CA ALA A 124 10.27 -1.04 -3.42
C ALA A 124 11.39 -1.87 -2.78
N TRP A 125 12.51 -2.05 -3.49
CA TRP A 125 13.69 -2.71 -2.93
C TRP A 125 14.35 -1.90 -1.82
N GLY A 126 14.58 -0.60 -2.04
CA GLY A 126 15.27 0.31 -1.10
C GLY A 126 14.50 0.61 0.19
N TYR A 127 13.22 0.22 0.26
CA TYR A 127 12.40 0.43 1.45
C TYR A 127 13.01 -0.25 2.69
N THR A 128 13.39 -1.52 2.59
CA THR A 128 14.08 -2.29 3.64
C THR A 128 15.41 -2.87 3.19
N GLY A 129 15.71 -2.89 1.89
CA GLY A 129 16.94 -3.42 1.31
C GLY A 129 18.12 -2.45 1.36
N GLY A 130 19.31 -2.96 1.04
CA GLY A 130 20.56 -2.18 1.02
C GLY A 130 21.08 -1.81 2.41
N ASN A 131 22.16 -1.02 2.44
CA ASN A 131 22.85 -0.68 3.70
C ASN A 131 22.16 0.43 4.50
N LYS A 132 21.34 1.27 3.87
CA LYS A 132 20.66 2.42 4.49
C LYS A 132 19.20 2.50 4.04
N PRO A 133 18.35 1.52 4.41
CA PRO A 133 16.98 1.49 3.97
C PRO A 133 16.21 2.74 4.45
N TYR A 134 15.46 3.35 3.53
CA TYR A 134 14.76 4.59 3.85
C TYR A 134 13.52 4.36 4.75
N GLY A 135 12.92 3.17 4.73
CA GLY A 135 11.84 2.80 5.64
C GLY A 135 12.26 2.83 7.11
N TYR A 136 13.55 2.61 7.39
CA TYR A 136 14.13 2.71 8.75
C TYR A 136 14.38 4.14 9.20
N LYS A 137 14.22 5.13 8.30
CA LYS A 137 14.47 6.54 8.56
C LYS A 137 13.19 7.37 8.74
N GLY A 138 12.02 6.71 8.87
CA GLY A 138 10.74 7.38 9.02
C GLY A 138 10.18 7.99 7.72
N LEU A 139 10.69 7.55 6.57
CA LEU A 139 10.22 7.98 5.26
C LEU A 139 9.21 7.02 4.63
N GLY A 140 8.75 6.03 5.41
CA GLY A 140 7.85 4.99 4.93
C GLY A 140 6.51 5.56 4.45
N GLU A 141 5.88 6.41 5.24
CA GLU A 141 4.58 7.00 4.93
C GLU A 141 4.66 7.93 3.72
N VAL A 142 5.76 8.69 3.57
CA VAL A 142 5.99 9.53 2.38
C VAL A 142 6.08 8.67 1.12
N ALA A 143 6.87 7.59 1.17
CA ALA A 143 7.02 6.70 0.03
C ALA A 143 5.71 5.97 -0.30
N VAL A 144 4.97 5.47 0.70
CA VAL A 144 3.67 4.82 0.49
C VAL A 144 2.67 5.80 -0.09
N PHE A 145 2.61 7.05 0.40
CA PHE A 145 1.74 8.07 -0.18
C PHE A 145 2.09 8.33 -1.65
N LEU A 146 3.38 8.50 -1.94
CA LEU A 146 3.84 8.75 -3.30
C LEU A 146 3.55 7.58 -4.24
N PHE A 147 3.97 6.36 -3.89
CA PHE A 147 3.89 5.22 -4.82
C PHE A 147 2.50 4.58 -4.87
N PHE A 148 1.82 4.38 -3.73
CA PHE A 148 0.48 3.77 -3.68
C PHE A 148 -0.67 4.79 -3.75
N GLY A 149 -0.40 6.06 -3.49
CA GLY A 149 -1.33 7.15 -3.72
C GLY A 149 -1.14 7.72 -5.12
N VAL A 150 -0.13 8.57 -5.27
CA VAL A 150 0.05 9.40 -6.48
C VAL A 150 0.42 8.54 -7.69
N VAL A 151 1.54 7.82 -7.64
CA VAL A 151 2.05 7.07 -8.82
C VAL A 151 1.05 6.00 -9.26
N ALA A 152 0.48 5.22 -8.34
CA ALA A 152 -0.47 4.18 -8.69
C ALA A 152 -1.79 4.77 -9.27
N THR A 153 -2.33 5.84 -8.69
CA THR A 153 -3.59 6.44 -9.17
C THR A 153 -3.38 7.24 -10.44
N VAL A 154 -2.45 8.21 -10.44
CA VAL A 154 -2.19 9.07 -11.59
C VAL A 154 -1.63 8.25 -12.76
N GLY A 155 -0.72 7.31 -12.48
CA GLY A 155 -0.15 6.43 -13.50
C GLY A 155 -1.19 5.50 -14.13
N SER A 156 -2.12 4.95 -13.33
CA SER A 156 -3.21 4.13 -13.86
C SER A 156 -4.19 4.95 -14.71
N TYR A 157 -4.54 6.16 -14.28
CA TYR A 157 -5.37 7.06 -15.07
C TYR A 157 -4.68 7.47 -16.37
N PHE A 158 -3.41 7.86 -16.30
CA PHE A 158 -2.61 8.18 -17.47
C PHE A 158 -2.54 7.01 -18.46
N ALA A 159 -2.35 5.80 -17.95
CA ALA A 159 -2.34 4.60 -18.78
C ALA A 159 -3.67 4.36 -19.51
N GLN A 160 -4.81 4.84 -18.98
CA GLN A 160 -6.11 4.76 -19.65
C GLN A 160 -6.30 5.87 -20.70
N THR A 161 -5.95 7.11 -20.34
CA THR A 161 -6.39 8.31 -21.04
C THR A 161 -5.27 9.04 -21.79
N GLU A 162 -4.01 8.72 -21.49
CA GLU A 162 -2.80 9.43 -21.92
C GLU A 162 -2.82 10.93 -21.55
N LYS A 163 -3.63 11.29 -20.54
CA LYS A 163 -3.80 12.66 -20.03
C LYS A 163 -3.50 12.71 -18.54
N ILE A 164 -3.10 13.89 -18.08
CA ILE A 164 -2.96 14.23 -16.66
C ILE A 164 -3.69 15.55 -16.44
N ASN A 165 -4.49 15.63 -15.38
CA ASN A 165 -5.18 16.83 -14.95
C ASN A 165 -5.07 16.99 -13.42
N LEU A 166 -5.42 18.14 -12.89
CA LEU A 166 -5.37 18.41 -11.44
C LEU A 166 -6.30 17.49 -10.66
N GLN A 167 -7.44 17.11 -11.23
CA GLN A 167 -8.46 16.30 -10.59
C GLN A 167 -7.92 14.93 -10.18
N ILE A 168 -7.14 14.25 -11.06
CA ILE A 168 -6.58 12.94 -10.71
C ILE A 168 -5.58 13.01 -9.56
N PHE A 169 -4.86 14.11 -9.39
CA PHE A 169 -4.00 14.32 -8.22
C PHE A 169 -4.83 14.44 -6.94
N ILE A 170 -5.95 15.17 -6.97
CA ILE A 170 -6.86 15.27 -5.82
C ILE A 170 -7.46 13.89 -5.50
N ILE A 171 -7.89 13.14 -6.52
CA ILE A 171 -8.40 11.76 -6.39
C ILE A 171 -7.35 10.80 -5.81
N SER A 172 -6.06 11.04 -6.06
CA SER A 172 -4.97 10.21 -5.53
C SER A 172 -4.77 10.35 -4.02
N ILE A 173 -5.17 11.49 -3.44
CA ILE A 173 -4.93 11.78 -2.01
C ILE A 173 -5.66 10.80 -1.09
N PRO A 174 -6.97 10.52 -1.24
CA PRO A 174 -7.65 9.50 -0.43
C PRO A 174 -7.04 8.12 -0.57
N MET A 175 -6.58 7.73 -1.76
CA MET A 175 -5.93 6.44 -1.98
C MET A 175 -4.60 6.35 -1.22
N GLY A 176 -3.78 7.39 -1.31
CA GLY A 176 -2.52 7.50 -0.58
C GLY A 176 -2.73 7.55 0.94
N ALA A 177 -3.71 8.30 1.42
CA ALA A 177 -4.02 8.40 2.84
C ALA A 177 -4.42 7.04 3.44
N LEU A 178 -5.28 6.27 2.77
CA LEU A 178 -5.69 4.94 3.24
C LEU A 178 -4.55 3.91 3.14
N ALA A 179 -3.71 3.97 2.10
CA ALA A 179 -2.50 3.15 2.01
C ALA A 179 -1.52 3.48 3.16
N CYS A 180 -1.31 4.76 3.46
CA CYS A 180 -0.54 5.20 4.62
C CYS A 180 -1.17 4.75 5.94
N ALA A 181 -2.50 4.71 6.07
CA ALA A 181 -3.17 4.21 7.27
C ALA A 181 -2.89 2.71 7.50
N ILE A 182 -2.81 1.88 6.44
CA ILE A 182 -2.37 0.49 6.53
C ILE A 182 -0.94 0.40 7.07
N LEU A 183 -0.03 1.25 6.58
CA LEU A 183 1.35 1.29 7.08
C LEU A 183 1.40 1.81 8.51
N ALA A 184 0.70 2.88 8.82
CA ALA A 184 0.70 3.51 10.15
C ALA A 184 0.21 2.57 11.26
N ILE A 185 -0.87 1.78 11.00
CA ILE A 185 -1.36 0.79 11.97
C ILE A 185 -0.37 -0.38 12.13
N ASN A 186 0.33 -0.77 11.06
CA ASN A 186 1.37 -1.78 11.10
C ASN A 186 2.57 -1.28 11.93
N ASN A 187 3.03 -0.06 11.69
CA ASN A 187 4.15 0.56 12.42
C ASN A 187 3.78 0.87 13.88
N LEU A 188 2.53 1.25 14.18
CA LEU A 188 2.05 1.42 15.55
C LEU A 188 2.10 0.10 16.33
N ARG A 189 1.69 -1.01 15.71
CA ARG A 189 1.77 -2.35 16.32
C ARG A 189 3.22 -2.73 16.67
N ASP A 190 4.13 -2.48 15.74
CA ASP A 190 5.52 -2.92 15.84
C ASP A 190 6.40 -1.89 16.56
N ARG A 191 5.88 -0.71 16.93
CA ARG A 191 6.63 0.46 17.41
C ARG A 191 7.65 0.13 18.50
N ALA A 192 7.24 -0.60 19.54
CA ALA A 192 8.14 -0.91 20.66
C ALA A 192 9.31 -1.79 20.22
N GLN A 193 9.05 -2.77 19.34
CA GLN A 193 10.09 -3.65 18.80
C GLN A 193 10.99 -2.90 17.81
N ASP A 194 10.41 -2.08 16.94
CA ASP A 194 11.17 -1.24 15.98
C ASP A 194 12.16 -0.31 16.71
N GLU A 195 11.77 0.25 17.86
CA GLU A 195 12.62 1.08 18.70
C GLU A 195 13.82 0.29 19.25
N ILE A 196 13.58 -0.93 19.77
CA ILE A 196 14.63 -1.82 20.30
C ILE A 196 15.64 -2.20 19.22
N VAL A 197 15.20 -2.53 18.01
CA VAL A 197 16.09 -2.94 16.91
C VAL A 197 16.64 -1.76 16.10
N GLY A 198 16.41 -0.52 16.54
CA GLY A 198 16.96 0.69 15.95
C GLY A 198 16.26 1.14 14.65
N LYS A 199 15.07 0.63 14.31
CA LYS A 199 14.23 1.15 13.26
C LYS A 199 13.55 2.45 13.71
N LYS A 200 13.93 3.58 13.12
CA LYS A 200 13.35 4.91 13.43
C LYS A 200 12.18 5.21 12.52
N THR A 201 11.17 4.31 12.51
CA THR A 201 9.92 4.53 11.75
C THR A 201 9.22 5.82 12.20
N LEU A 202 8.27 6.33 11.40
CA LEU A 202 7.51 7.52 11.80
C LEU A 202 6.74 7.28 13.10
N ALA A 203 6.21 6.07 13.32
CA ALA A 203 5.55 5.71 14.57
C ALA A 203 6.50 5.75 15.79
N VAL A 204 7.77 5.32 15.64
CA VAL A 204 8.79 5.45 16.71
C VAL A 204 9.09 6.92 16.98
N ARG A 205 9.25 7.74 15.93
CA ARG A 205 9.53 9.19 16.07
C ARG A 205 8.42 9.97 16.74
N LEU A 206 7.16 9.65 16.41
CA LEU A 206 5.98 10.34 16.94
C LEU A 206 5.57 9.84 18.34
N GLY A 207 6.08 8.68 18.76
CA GLY A 207 5.62 7.98 19.95
C GLY A 207 4.20 7.43 19.81
N ASP A 208 3.71 6.74 20.84
CA ASP A 208 2.41 6.08 20.79
C ASP A 208 1.24 7.02 20.48
N LYS A 209 1.14 8.12 21.23
CA LYS A 209 0.05 9.11 21.05
C LYS A 209 0.07 9.77 19.67
N GLY A 210 1.28 10.12 19.18
CA GLY A 210 1.45 10.74 17.87
C GLY A 210 1.11 9.80 16.73
N ALA A 211 1.54 8.53 16.79
CA ALA A 211 1.24 7.52 15.80
C ALA A 211 -0.26 7.20 15.71
N ARG A 212 -0.98 7.16 16.85
CA ARG A 212 -2.45 7.01 16.87
C ARG A 212 -3.16 8.20 16.22
N ARG A 213 -2.72 9.43 16.53
CA ARG A 213 -3.27 10.64 15.91
C ARG A 213 -3.04 10.66 14.40
N LEU A 214 -1.83 10.27 13.96
CA LEU A 214 -1.51 10.15 12.54
C LEU A 214 -2.46 9.16 11.84
N TYR A 215 -2.64 7.96 12.40
CA TYR A 215 -3.55 6.96 11.85
C TYR A 215 -4.97 7.50 11.70
N ILE A 216 -5.51 8.13 12.74
CA ILE A 216 -6.87 8.70 12.73
C ILE A 216 -6.97 9.84 11.70
N ALA A 217 -5.97 10.72 11.64
CA ALA A 217 -5.92 11.82 10.68
C ALA A 217 -5.92 11.30 9.22
N LEU A 218 -5.16 10.24 8.94
CA LEU A 218 -5.14 9.58 7.62
C LEU A 218 -6.50 9.00 7.23
N LEU A 219 -7.21 8.38 8.17
CA LEU A 219 -8.56 7.86 7.92
C LEU A 219 -9.56 8.98 7.60
N LEU A 220 -9.52 10.08 8.36
CA LEU A 220 -10.43 11.22 8.18
C LEU A 220 -10.09 12.02 6.91
N SER A 221 -8.80 12.21 6.63
CA SER A 221 -8.35 12.92 5.42
C SER A 221 -8.82 12.24 4.14
N ALA A 222 -8.94 10.90 4.13
CA ALA A 222 -9.46 10.19 2.96
C ALA A 222 -10.89 10.63 2.61
N HIS A 223 -11.80 10.73 3.59
CA HIS A 223 -13.15 11.23 3.36
C HIS A 223 -13.15 12.71 2.96
N LEU A 224 -12.37 13.53 3.68
CA LEU A 224 -12.29 14.95 3.42
C LEU A 224 -11.84 15.23 1.96
N PHE A 225 -10.74 14.61 1.52
CA PHE A 225 -10.21 14.85 0.18
C PHE A 225 -11.03 14.18 -0.92
N ALA A 226 -11.79 13.11 -0.64
CA ALA A 226 -12.78 12.61 -1.59
C ALA A 226 -13.87 13.65 -1.86
N LEU A 227 -14.36 14.35 -0.84
CA LEU A 227 -15.33 15.43 -0.99
C LEU A 227 -14.75 16.65 -1.72
N PHE A 228 -13.46 16.94 -1.55
CA PHE A 228 -12.78 18.02 -2.29
C PHE A 228 -12.58 17.73 -3.79
N THR A 229 -12.93 16.55 -4.28
CA THR A 229 -13.00 16.31 -5.72
C THR A 229 -14.18 17.02 -6.38
N PHE A 230 -15.16 17.46 -5.59
CA PHE A 230 -16.41 18.07 -6.03
C PHE A 230 -17.23 17.16 -6.98
N GLU A 231 -16.91 15.87 -7.04
CA GLU A 231 -17.74 14.88 -7.73
C GLU A 231 -18.95 14.55 -6.87
N PRO A 232 -20.20 14.75 -7.35
CA PRO A 232 -21.39 14.50 -6.54
C PRO A 232 -21.44 13.09 -5.96
N GLY A 233 -21.02 12.10 -6.74
CA GLY A 233 -20.99 10.70 -6.32
C GLY A 233 -19.92 10.38 -5.26
N ALA A 234 -18.96 11.29 -5.00
CA ALA A 234 -17.99 11.12 -3.91
C ALA A 234 -18.68 11.04 -2.53
N LEU A 235 -19.90 11.55 -2.39
CA LEU A 235 -20.72 11.38 -1.18
C LEU A 235 -20.96 9.92 -0.82
N LEU A 236 -20.91 8.99 -1.79
CA LEU A 236 -21.05 7.56 -1.51
C LEU A 236 -19.93 7.05 -0.58
N THR A 237 -18.76 7.68 -0.58
CA THR A 237 -17.66 7.31 0.33
C THR A 237 -18.05 7.44 1.81
N LEU A 238 -19.03 8.30 2.14
CA LEU A 238 -19.54 8.47 3.50
C LEU A 238 -20.23 7.20 4.04
N LEU A 239 -20.66 6.29 3.17
CA LEU A 239 -21.18 4.97 3.59
C LEU A 239 -20.09 4.12 4.27
N ALA A 240 -18.80 4.42 4.04
CA ALA A 240 -17.70 3.78 4.76
C ALA A 240 -17.40 4.46 6.12
N ALA A 241 -17.99 5.61 6.44
CA ALA A 241 -17.73 6.36 7.68
C ALA A 241 -17.99 5.58 8.98
N PRO A 242 -19.01 4.69 9.09
CA PRO A 242 -19.18 3.86 10.28
C PRO A 242 -17.97 2.95 10.54
N LEU A 243 -17.40 2.35 9.49
CA LEU A 243 -16.19 1.52 9.63
C LEU A 243 -14.98 2.38 10.02
N THR A 244 -14.80 3.54 9.40
CA THR A 244 -13.79 4.54 9.77
C THR A 244 -13.88 4.92 11.24
N ARG A 245 -15.08 5.27 11.72
CA ARG A 245 -15.34 5.62 13.13
C ARG A 245 -14.97 4.48 14.09
N ASN A 246 -15.35 3.24 13.76
CA ASN A 246 -15.03 2.08 14.59
C ASN A 246 -13.52 1.84 14.68
N LEU A 247 -12.80 1.97 13.56
CA LEU A 247 -11.35 1.87 13.52
C LEU A 247 -10.67 2.98 14.33
N ALA A 248 -11.08 4.23 14.11
CA ALA A 248 -10.54 5.38 14.83
C ALA A 248 -10.73 5.27 16.34
N ARG A 249 -11.93 4.90 16.78
CA ARG A 249 -12.25 4.72 18.20
C ARG A 249 -11.46 3.59 18.85
N GLY A 250 -11.38 2.42 18.19
CA GLY A 250 -10.65 1.29 18.75
C GLY A 250 -9.17 1.57 18.91
N VAL A 251 -8.56 2.28 17.95
CA VAL A 251 -7.15 2.69 18.06
C VAL A 251 -6.99 3.81 19.10
N ALA A 252 -7.91 4.76 19.19
CA ALA A 252 -7.89 5.81 20.22
C ALA A 252 -8.00 5.23 21.65
N ASN A 253 -8.79 4.16 21.85
CA ASN A 253 -9.01 3.50 23.12
C ASN A 253 -7.82 2.64 23.61
N GLY A 254 -6.68 2.66 22.91
CA GLY A 254 -5.46 2.11 23.43
C GLY A 254 -5.12 0.68 23.01
N ALA A 255 -5.75 0.12 21.97
CA ALA A 255 -5.34 -1.17 21.40
C ALA A 255 -3.82 -1.20 21.12
N GLN A 256 -3.11 -2.28 21.51
CA GLN A 256 -1.64 -2.38 21.42
C GLN A 256 -1.21 -3.76 20.92
N GLY A 257 0.00 -3.85 20.35
CA GLY A 257 0.63 -5.10 19.99
C GLY A 257 -0.29 -6.00 19.16
N ALA A 258 -0.55 -7.22 19.62
CA ALA A 258 -1.39 -8.20 18.93
C ALA A 258 -2.83 -7.75 18.69
N ASP A 259 -3.40 -6.90 19.57
CA ASP A 259 -4.75 -6.38 19.43
C ASP A 259 -4.92 -5.48 18.19
N LEU A 260 -3.82 -4.95 17.65
CA LEU A 260 -3.82 -4.16 16.42
C LEU A 260 -3.88 -5.01 15.14
N ILE A 261 -3.66 -6.32 15.20
CA ILE A 261 -3.71 -7.22 14.02
C ILE A 261 -5.08 -7.21 13.33
N PRO A 262 -6.23 -7.30 14.06
CA PRO A 262 -7.55 -7.15 13.46
C PRO A 262 -7.78 -5.78 12.81
N TYR A 263 -7.23 -4.71 13.41
CA TYR A 263 -7.36 -3.35 12.87
C TYR A 263 -6.63 -3.20 11.53
N LEU A 264 -5.44 -3.80 11.38
CA LEU A 264 -4.74 -3.85 10.09
C LEU A 264 -5.62 -4.47 8.99
N ALA A 265 -6.20 -5.64 9.26
CA ALA A 265 -7.09 -6.30 8.29
C ALA A 265 -8.35 -5.49 7.97
N LYS A 266 -8.96 -4.86 8.99
CA LYS A 266 -10.14 -4.00 8.81
C LYS A 266 -9.79 -2.71 8.07
N THR A 267 -8.59 -2.14 8.24
CA THR A 267 -8.14 -0.96 7.48
C THR A 267 -8.00 -1.30 5.99
N GLY A 268 -7.46 -2.48 5.64
CA GLY A 268 -7.44 -2.94 4.25
C GLY A 268 -8.85 -3.14 3.67
N LYS A 269 -9.79 -3.68 4.46
CA LYS A 269 -11.21 -3.78 4.05
C LYS A 269 -11.85 -2.40 3.87
N LEU A 270 -11.55 -1.44 4.76
CA LEU A 270 -12.00 -0.05 4.61
C LEU A 270 -11.51 0.55 3.31
N GLN A 271 -10.21 0.37 2.97
CA GLN A 271 -9.66 0.91 1.74
C GLN A 271 -10.36 0.35 0.49
N LEU A 272 -10.64 -0.97 0.44
CA LEU A 272 -11.37 -1.58 -0.67
C LEU A 272 -12.82 -1.09 -0.74
N ALA A 273 -13.54 -1.07 0.38
CA ALA A 273 -14.92 -0.59 0.43
C ALA A 273 -15.01 0.88 0.01
N PHE A 274 -14.11 1.71 0.53
CA PHE A 274 -14.00 3.12 0.16
C PHE A 274 -13.73 3.29 -1.33
N ALA A 275 -12.76 2.55 -1.88
CA ALA A 275 -12.42 2.62 -3.30
C ALA A 275 -13.56 2.17 -4.21
N LEU A 276 -14.31 1.13 -3.84
CA LEU A 276 -15.49 0.68 -4.57
C LEU A 276 -16.59 1.73 -4.57
N LEU A 277 -16.89 2.33 -3.41
CA LEU A 277 -17.88 3.39 -3.28
C LEU A 277 -17.47 4.65 -4.05
N PHE A 278 -16.17 5.00 -3.99
CA PHE A 278 -15.65 6.15 -4.71
C PHE A 278 -15.66 5.91 -6.23
N ALA A 279 -15.21 4.74 -6.67
CA ALA A 279 -15.26 4.36 -8.08
C ALA A 279 -16.69 4.36 -8.63
N LEU A 280 -17.66 3.80 -7.87
CA LEU A 280 -19.07 3.87 -8.22
C LEU A 280 -19.55 5.31 -8.36
N GLY A 281 -19.18 6.17 -7.40
CA GLY A 281 -19.55 7.58 -7.43
C GLY A 281 -18.93 8.39 -8.57
N LEU A 282 -17.79 7.95 -9.11
CA LEU A 282 -17.14 8.60 -10.25
C LEU A 282 -17.77 8.19 -11.60
N VAL A 283 -18.61 7.16 -11.63
CA VAL A 283 -19.24 6.63 -12.87
C VAL A 283 -20.69 7.09 -13.01
N ILE A 284 -21.35 7.46 -11.91
CA ILE A 284 -22.76 7.94 -11.90
C ILE A 284 -22.80 9.45 -11.89
#